data_5c7048964dbd695b692cff4a6ce12007
#
_entry.id   5c7048964dbd695b692cff4a6ce12007
#
_cell.length_a   1.000
_cell.length_b   1.000
_cell.length_c   1.000
_cell.angle_alpha   90.00
_cell.angle_beta   90.00
_cell.angle_gamma   90.00
#
_symmetry.space_group_name_H-M   'P 1'
#
loop_
_entity.id
_entity.type
_entity.pdbx_description
1 polymer ?
#
loop_
_entity_poly.entity_id
_entity_poly.type
_entity_poly.pdbx_seq_one_letter_code
_entity_poly.pdbx_strand_id
1 'polypeptide(L)'
;MTIKGGAGDMKTAQADLTTGPLGKQIFRFSIPLIFSNLLQVLFNMADVAVVGRFAGSTALGAVGSTTIFVSLFTGFLIGLSGGVNVLVAHHFGADDQKNLSDTVHSAALTCAAAGLVLLGIGCGFAGGILRALNTKPELMDGAVLYLRIYCLGMPALAVYNFGNAVFSAVGDTRRPLYYLSIAGVINVVLNLFFVIVCNMDVAGVAVASIISQYFSAILVTAALLRSRESYCLRFSQLRFHKTRTKAILSIGIPSGLQNAIFALANLFIQRGVNTFSATMVAGNSAATNADALVYDVMQAFYTACGSFIGQNYGAGKKDRIRRTFLISTAYAFGAGLLLGLGLLLFGRPFLSLFTTDPQVMDAGMYRLTVMSVSYCVSAFMDGTIAASRGLGKSAVPMVIVILGSCVFRIIWVYTVFAWFGTITSLYLLYVFSWTITAAAEIIYFIRIYRQATADLAAA
;
A
#
# COMPACT_ATOMS: atom_id res chain seq x y z
N MET A 1 -50.48 6.89 -19.62
CA MET A 1 -49.37 7.86 -19.36
C MET A 1 -48.33 7.16 -18.50
N THR A 2 -47.36 6.50 -19.14
CA THR A 2 -46.42 5.55 -18.51
C THR A 2 -45.11 6.30 -18.26
N ILE A 3 -44.82 6.61 -17.01
CA ILE A 3 -43.58 7.28 -16.60
C ILE A 3 -42.44 6.24 -16.70
N LYS A 4 -41.67 6.30 -17.78
CA LYS A 4 -40.37 5.63 -17.87
C LYS A 4 -39.36 6.44 -17.04
N GLY A 5 -39.17 6.03 -15.80
CA GLY A 5 -38.06 6.51 -14.99
C GLY A 5 -36.75 6.04 -15.58
N GLY A 6 -35.95 6.95 -16.11
CA GLY A 6 -34.61 6.71 -16.62
C GLY A 6 -33.65 6.39 -15.47
N ALA A 7 -33.42 5.11 -15.21
CA ALA A 7 -32.19 4.67 -14.57
C ALA A 7 -31.09 4.81 -15.62
N GLY A 8 -30.36 5.91 -15.57
CA GLY A 8 -29.22 6.13 -16.46
C GLY A 8 -28.27 4.94 -16.34
N ASP A 9 -28.13 4.20 -17.43
CA ASP A 9 -27.05 3.24 -17.65
C ASP A 9 -25.73 3.96 -17.40
N MET A 10 -25.17 3.83 -16.20
CA MET A 10 -23.76 4.05 -16.00
C MET A 10 -23.06 2.91 -16.76
N LYS A 11 -22.89 3.10 -18.07
CA LYS A 11 -21.97 2.29 -18.85
C LYS A 11 -20.65 2.30 -18.10
N THR A 12 -20.36 1.20 -17.46
CA THR A 12 -19.10 0.95 -16.77
C THR A 12 -18.01 1.15 -17.81
N ALA A 13 -17.27 2.23 -17.68
CA ALA A 13 -16.13 2.51 -18.54
C ALA A 13 -14.99 1.56 -18.14
N GLN A 14 -15.14 0.29 -18.46
CA GLN A 14 -14.02 -0.64 -18.51
C GLN A 14 -13.02 -0.06 -19.50
N ALA A 15 -11.89 0.39 -18.99
CA ALA A 15 -10.82 0.84 -19.84
C ALA A 15 -10.04 -0.38 -20.30
N ASP A 16 -10.17 -0.76 -21.57
CA ASP A 16 -9.25 -1.71 -22.19
C ASP A 16 -7.83 -1.14 -22.11
N LEU A 17 -6.99 -1.71 -21.23
CA LEU A 17 -5.63 -1.27 -21.01
C LEU A 17 -4.67 -1.77 -22.09
N THR A 18 -5.17 -2.60 -23.01
CA THR A 18 -4.38 -3.20 -24.09
C THR A 18 -4.40 -2.39 -25.39
N THR A 19 -5.26 -1.38 -25.51
CA THR A 19 -5.41 -0.54 -26.71
C THR A 19 -5.29 0.94 -26.37
N GLY A 20 -5.22 1.82 -27.37
CA GLY A 20 -5.20 3.27 -27.20
C GLY A 20 -3.88 3.89 -26.67
N PRO A 21 -3.86 5.20 -26.39
CA PRO A 21 -2.66 5.95 -26.01
C PRO A 21 -2.26 5.68 -24.55
N LEU A 22 -1.17 4.95 -24.34
CA LEU A 22 -0.68 4.48 -23.05
C LEU A 22 -0.50 5.61 -22.02
N GLY A 23 0.19 6.69 -22.36
CA GLY A 23 0.47 7.76 -21.40
C GLY A 23 -0.79 8.35 -20.81
N LYS A 24 -1.76 8.74 -21.67
CA LYS A 24 -3.05 9.28 -21.21
C LYS A 24 -3.83 8.28 -20.36
N GLN A 25 -3.81 7.00 -20.74
CA GLN A 25 -4.52 5.95 -20.00
C GLN A 25 -3.90 5.70 -18.64
N ILE A 26 -2.57 5.54 -18.55
CA ILE A 26 -1.85 5.36 -17.29
C ILE A 26 -2.13 6.55 -16.35
N PHE A 27 -2.03 7.79 -16.86
CA PHE A 27 -2.29 8.96 -16.06
C PHE A 27 -3.74 8.99 -15.52
N ARG A 28 -4.75 8.79 -16.40
CA ARG A 28 -6.16 8.75 -15.99
C ARG A 28 -6.49 7.62 -15.01
N PHE A 29 -5.83 6.49 -15.15
CA PHE A 29 -5.97 5.35 -14.24
C PHE A 29 -5.37 5.65 -12.87
N SER A 30 -4.24 6.36 -12.83
CA SER A 30 -3.53 6.67 -11.58
C SER A 30 -4.21 7.76 -10.75
N ILE A 31 -4.94 8.70 -11.36
CA ILE A 31 -5.62 9.80 -10.63
C ILE A 31 -6.53 9.28 -9.50
N PRO A 32 -7.49 8.35 -9.74
CA PRO A 32 -8.33 7.84 -8.65
C PRO A 32 -7.53 7.10 -7.58
N LEU A 33 -6.44 6.42 -7.95
CA LEU A 33 -5.56 5.73 -7.00
C LEU A 33 -4.78 6.73 -6.13
N ILE A 34 -4.29 7.83 -6.70
CA ILE A 34 -3.66 8.93 -5.95
C ILE A 34 -4.63 9.44 -4.89
N PHE A 35 -5.87 9.76 -5.30
CA PHE A 35 -6.88 10.22 -4.34
C PHE A 35 -7.23 9.17 -3.29
N SER A 36 -7.31 7.88 -3.65
CA SER A 36 -7.55 6.80 -2.69
C SER A 36 -6.44 6.71 -1.65
N ASN A 37 -5.17 6.76 -2.08
CA ASN A 37 -4.04 6.68 -1.18
C ASN A 37 -3.98 7.90 -0.25
N LEU A 38 -4.14 9.11 -0.79
CA LEU A 38 -4.16 10.35 0.00
C LEU A 38 -5.33 10.38 1.00
N LEU A 39 -6.51 9.89 0.62
CA LEU A 39 -7.64 9.78 1.54
C LEU A 39 -7.36 8.81 2.68
N GLN A 40 -6.68 7.68 2.44
CA GLN A 40 -6.28 6.77 3.51
C GLN A 40 -5.36 7.46 4.52
N VAL A 41 -4.39 8.25 4.05
CA VAL A 41 -3.53 9.04 4.94
C VAL A 41 -4.35 10.04 5.76
N LEU A 42 -5.27 10.77 5.11
CA LEU A 42 -6.12 11.75 5.80
C LEU A 42 -7.01 11.09 6.86
N PHE A 43 -7.57 9.92 6.59
CA PHE A 43 -8.38 9.20 7.57
C PHE A 43 -7.53 8.70 8.75
N ASN A 44 -6.35 8.16 8.50
CA ASN A 44 -5.43 7.77 9.56
C ASN A 44 -5.01 8.97 10.42
N MET A 45 -4.76 10.12 9.80
CA MET A 45 -4.46 11.36 10.53
C MET A 45 -5.66 11.84 11.36
N ALA A 46 -6.88 11.74 10.84
CA ALA A 46 -8.10 12.06 11.57
C ALA A 46 -8.29 11.16 12.77
N ASP A 47 -8.07 9.84 12.66
CA ASP A 47 -8.13 8.89 13.76
C ASP A 47 -7.17 9.27 14.89
N VAL A 48 -5.90 9.54 14.54
CA VAL A 48 -4.87 9.97 15.50
C VAL A 48 -5.23 11.31 16.15
N ALA A 49 -5.75 12.27 15.38
CA ALA A 49 -6.14 13.57 15.88
C ALA A 49 -7.33 13.49 16.87
N VAL A 50 -8.34 12.66 16.57
CA VAL A 50 -9.49 12.43 17.43
C VAL A 50 -9.05 11.80 18.75
N VAL A 51 -8.21 10.75 18.71
CA VAL A 51 -7.66 10.10 19.91
C VAL A 51 -6.86 11.11 20.75
N GLY A 52 -5.91 11.81 20.12
CA GLY A 52 -5.02 12.73 20.83
C GLY A 52 -5.74 13.89 21.49
N ARG A 53 -6.81 14.41 20.86
CA ARG A 53 -7.54 15.57 21.33
C ARG A 53 -8.62 15.23 22.39
N PHE A 54 -9.29 14.09 22.25
CA PHE A 54 -10.48 13.76 23.03
C PHE A 54 -10.30 12.58 24.00
N ALA A 55 -9.40 11.63 23.68
CA ALA A 55 -9.14 10.47 24.54
C ALA A 55 -7.85 10.60 25.41
N GLY A 56 -7.04 11.64 25.15
CA GLY A 56 -5.86 11.97 25.93
C GLY A 56 -4.56 11.26 25.51
N SER A 57 -3.47 11.63 26.18
CA SER A 57 -2.10 11.20 25.80
C SER A 57 -1.86 9.70 25.99
N THR A 58 -2.47 9.07 27.00
CA THR A 58 -2.34 7.63 27.26
C THR A 58 -3.00 6.81 26.14
N ALA A 59 -4.20 7.20 25.72
CA ALA A 59 -4.90 6.57 24.60
C ALA A 59 -4.13 6.75 23.30
N LEU A 60 -3.59 7.94 23.04
CA LEU A 60 -2.75 8.20 21.88
C LEU A 60 -1.48 7.34 21.89
N GLY A 61 -0.82 7.20 23.04
CA GLY A 61 0.33 6.33 23.22
C GLY A 61 0.02 4.85 22.98
N ALA A 62 -1.16 4.38 23.45
CA ALA A 62 -1.63 3.02 23.24
C ALA A 62 -1.84 2.72 21.73
N VAL A 63 -2.56 3.60 21.01
CA VAL A 63 -2.75 3.48 19.55
C VAL A 63 -1.42 3.54 18.83
N GLY A 64 -0.54 4.49 19.16
CA GLY A 64 0.79 4.63 18.57
C GLY A 64 1.65 3.37 18.72
N SER A 65 1.56 2.68 19.85
CA SER A 65 2.30 1.44 20.12
C SER A 65 1.89 0.28 19.21
N THR A 66 0.69 0.32 18.62
CA THR A 66 0.18 -0.72 17.71
C THR A 66 0.47 -0.47 16.24
N THR A 67 0.89 0.75 15.88
CA THR A 67 1.01 1.21 14.49
C THR A 67 1.87 0.27 13.63
N ILE A 68 2.99 -0.24 14.18
CA ILE A 68 3.89 -1.15 13.47
C ILE A 68 3.16 -2.44 13.09
N PHE A 69 2.40 -3.02 14.03
CA PHE A 69 1.64 -4.24 13.80
C PHE A 69 0.53 -4.05 12.78
N VAL A 70 -0.23 -2.97 12.92
CA VAL A 70 -1.25 -2.59 11.96
C VAL A 70 -0.64 -2.45 10.57
N SER A 71 0.53 -1.80 10.45
CA SER A 71 1.25 -1.63 9.18
C SER A 71 1.75 -2.95 8.61
N LEU A 72 2.26 -3.87 9.45
CA LEU A 72 2.69 -5.20 9.01
C LEU A 72 1.53 -6.00 8.43
N PHE A 73 0.41 -6.07 9.13
CA PHE A 73 -0.77 -6.82 8.69
C PHE A 73 -1.41 -6.22 7.45
N THR A 74 -1.58 -4.90 7.43
CA THR A 74 -2.12 -4.17 6.29
C THR A 74 -1.22 -4.31 5.06
N GLY A 75 0.09 -4.11 5.24
CA GLY A 75 1.09 -4.27 4.19
C GLY A 75 1.12 -5.69 3.61
N PHE A 76 0.96 -6.72 4.45
CA PHE A 76 0.85 -8.10 4.00
C PHE A 76 -0.41 -8.32 3.13
N LEU A 77 -1.57 -7.82 3.56
CA LEU A 77 -2.82 -7.94 2.81
C LEU A 77 -2.78 -7.19 1.48
N ILE A 78 -2.20 -6.00 1.45
CA ILE A 78 -1.97 -5.22 0.22
C ILE A 78 -1.07 -6.00 -0.75
N GLY A 79 0.03 -6.57 -0.25
CA GLY A 79 0.93 -7.37 -1.07
C GLY A 79 0.27 -8.64 -1.61
N LEU A 80 -0.51 -9.34 -0.77
CA LEU A 80 -1.28 -10.52 -1.20
C LEU A 80 -2.28 -10.17 -2.31
N SER A 81 -2.97 -9.05 -2.17
CA SER A 81 -3.92 -8.55 -3.17
C SER A 81 -3.23 -8.11 -4.47
N GLY A 82 -1.96 -7.71 -4.41
CA GLY A 82 -1.13 -7.48 -5.60
C GLY A 82 -1.00 -8.74 -6.47
N GLY A 83 -0.91 -9.93 -5.87
CA GLY A 83 -0.93 -11.20 -6.58
C GLY A 83 -2.27 -11.46 -7.29
N VAL A 84 -3.37 -11.10 -6.66
CA VAL A 84 -4.72 -11.15 -7.27
C VAL A 84 -4.79 -10.21 -8.46
N ASN A 85 -4.37 -8.96 -8.31
CA ASN A 85 -4.38 -7.97 -9.38
C ASN A 85 -3.65 -8.47 -10.63
N VAL A 86 -2.45 -9.01 -10.46
CA VAL A 86 -1.63 -9.50 -11.60
C VAL A 86 -2.32 -10.66 -12.32
N LEU A 87 -2.81 -11.66 -11.60
CA LEU A 87 -3.42 -12.83 -12.24
C LEU A 87 -4.77 -12.52 -12.89
N VAL A 88 -5.59 -11.68 -12.25
CA VAL A 88 -6.84 -11.19 -12.84
C VAL A 88 -6.53 -10.38 -14.11
N ALA A 89 -5.51 -9.50 -14.08
CA ALA A 89 -5.09 -8.74 -15.24
C ALA A 89 -4.59 -9.64 -16.38
N HIS A 90 -3.83 -10.70 -16.09
CA HIS A 90 -3.37 -11.67 -17.09
C HIS A 90 -4.54 -12.34 -17.81
N HIS A 91 -5.47 -12.93 -17.03
CA HIS A 91 -6.60 -13.63 -17.63
C HIS A 91 -7.59 -12.69 -18.33
N PHE A 92 -7.78 -11.49 -17.78
CA PHE A 92 -8.60 -10.47 -18.41
C PHE A 92 -8.00 -9.99 -19.74
N GLY A 93 -6.68 -9.75 -19.78
CA GLY A 93 -5.98 -9.36 -21.00
C GLY A 93 -5.93 -10.46 -22.06
N ALA A 94 -5.92 -11.73 -21.65
CA ALA A 94 -5.98 -12.89 -22.53
C ALA A 94 -7.40 -13.25 -23.00
N ASP A 95 -8.43 -12.53 -22.56
CA ASP A 95 -9.86 -12.85 -22.77
C ASP A 95 -10.24 -14.28 -22.32
N ASP A 96 -9.49 -14.82 -21.34
CA ASP A 96 -9.70 -16.14 -20.79
C ASP A 96 -10.72 -16.09 -19.65
N GLN A 97 -11.97 -16.03 -20.02
CA GLN A 97 -13.10 -15.81 -19.10
C GLN A 97 -13.24 -16.90 -18.03
N LYS A 98 -12.96 -18.17 -18.39
CA LYS A 98 -13.04 -19.30 -17.44
C LYS A 98 -11.98 -19.17 -16.34
N ASN A 99 -10.72 -19.00 -16.75
CA ASN A 99 -9.63 -18.86 -15.79
C ASN A 99 -9.69 -17.54 -15.00
N LEU A 100 -10.25 -16.48 -15.60
CA LEU A 100 -10.57 -15.23 -14.90
C LEU A 100 -11.56 -15.48 -13.76
N SER A 101 -12.69 -16.12 -14.05
CA SER A 101 -13.72 -16.47 -13.05
C SER A 101 -13.14 -17.35 -11.96
N ASP A 102 -12.44 -18.44 -12.30
CA ASP A 102 -11.80 -19.34 -11.35
C ASP A 102 -10.78 -18.62 -10.45
N THR A 103 -10.06 -17.66 -11.01
CA THR A 103 -9.08 -16.83 -10.27
C THR A 103 -9.78 -15.91 -9.29
N VAL A 104 -10.84 -15.20 -9.69
CA VAL A 104 -11.61 -14.31 -8.82
C VAL A 104 -12.21 -15.05 -7.63
N HIS A 105 -12.85 -16.23 -7.88
CA HIS A 105 -13.45 -17.04 -6.81
C HIS A 105 -12.40 -17.62 -5.85
N SER A 106 -11.27 -18.12 -6.37
CA SER A 106 -10.17 -18.60 -5.52
C SER A 106 -9.52 -17.47 -4.74
N ALA A 107 -9.38 -16.29 -5.34
CA ALA A 107 -8.81 -15.10 -4.70
C ALA A 107 -9.68 -14.59 -3.54
N ALA A 108 -11.01 -14.59 -3.72
CA ALA A 108 -11.94 -14.19 -2.67
C ALA A 108 -11.76 -15.05 -1.41
N LEU A 109 -11.71 -16.38 -1.58
CA LEU A 109 -11.50 -17.31 -0.47
C LEU A 109 -10.08 -17.19 0.13
N THR A 110 -9.07 -17.04 -0.71
CA THR A 110 -7.66 -16.91 -0.27
C THR A 110 -7.46 -15.65 0.57
N CYS A 111 -7.99 -14.52 0.13
CA CYS A 111 -7.90 -13.26 0.86
C CYS A 111 -8.72 -13.30 2.16
N ALA A 112 -9.95 -13.85 2.12
CA ALA A 112 -10.77 -14.03 3.32
C ALA A 112 -10.07 -14.93 4.34
N ALA A 113 -9.50 -16.06 3.91
CA ALA A 113 -8.74 -16.96 4.78
C ALA A 113 -7.51 -16.26 5.38
N ALA A 114 -6.76 -15.49 4.58
CA ALA A 114 -5.62 -14.70 5.08
C ALA A 114 -6.08 -13.69 6.14
N GLY A 115 -7.19 -12.99 5.91
CA GLY A 115 -7.77 -12.07 6.89
C GLY A 115 -8.16 -12.76 8.20
N LEU A 116 -8.74 -13.97 8.14
CA LEU A 116 -9.08 -14.78 9.30
C LEU A 116 -7.82 -15.28 10.04
N VAL A 117 -6.77 -15.66 9.34
CA VAL A 117 -5.49 -16.04 9.95
C VAL A 117 -4.89 -14.85 10.70
N LEU A 118 -4.86 -13.66 10.09
CA LEU A 118 -4.36 -12.44 10.75
C LEU A 118 -5.22 -12.03 11.94
N LEU A 119 -6.54 -12.20 11.87
CA LEU A 119 -7.45 -12.04 13.01
C LEU A 119 -7.04 -12.96 14.16
N GLY A 120 -6.85 -14.26 13.88
CA GLY A 120 -6.44 -15.25 14.87
C GLY A 120 -5.09 -14.92 15.53
N ILE A 121 -4.10 -14.53 14.72
CA ILE A 121 -2.78 -14.11 15.19
C ILE A 121 -2.89 -12.83 16.03
N GLY A 122 -3.60 -11.81 15.54
CA GLY A 122 -3.73 -10.54 16.23
C GLY A 122 -4.47 -10.65 17.56
N CYS A 123 -5.60 -11.36 17.60
CA CYS A 123 -6.35 -11.56 18.84
C CYS A 123 -5.64 -12.47 19.83
N GLY A 124 -5.03 -13.57 19.36
CA GLY A 124 -4.39 -14.55 20.22
C GLY A 124 -3.05 -14.09 20.80
N PHE A 125 -2.26 -13.39 20.02
CA PHE A 125 -0.89 -13.02 20.39
C PHE A 125 -0.67 -11.54 20.66
N ALA A 126 -1.73 -10.69 20.68
CA ALA A 126 -1.64 -9.24 20.90
C ALA A 126 -0.73 -8.86 22.07
N GLY A 127 -0.94 -9.43 23.24
CA GLY A 127 -0.15 -9.11 24.43
C GLY A 127 1.32 -9.57 24.33
N GLY A 128 1.58 -10.74 23.72
CA GLY A 128 2.93 -11.25 23.51
C GLY A 128 3.73 -10.37 22.54
N ILE A 129 3.09 -9.98 21.48
CA ILE A 129 3.59 -9.12 20.43
C ILE A 129 3.97 -7.73 20.98
N LEU A 130 3.07 -7.08 21.72
CA LEU A 130 3.31 -5.76 22.29
C LEU A 130 4.42 -5.79 23.36
N ARG A 131 4.52 -6.88 24.14
CA ARG A 131 5.65 -7.09 25.07
C ARG A 131 6.97 -7.22 24.32
N ALA A 132 7.01 -7.96 23.21
CA ALA A 132 8.21 -8.09 22.38
C ALA A 132 8.66 -6.75 21.77
N LEU A 133 7.74 -5.80 21.57
CA LEU A 133 8.03 -4.43 21.14
C LEU A 133 8.40 -3.48 22.32
N ASN A 134 8.53 -3.99 23.54
CA ASN A 134 8.82 -3.19 24.74
C ASN A 134 7.78 -2.06 24.97
N THR A 135 6.50 -2.34 24.72
CA THR A 135 5.41 -1.40 25.02
C THR A 135 5.39 -1.12 26.54
N LYS A 136 5.31 0.15 26.92
CA LYS A 136 5.28 0.56 28.33
C LYS A 136 4.09 -0.07 29.06
N PRO A 137 4.26 -0.52 30.34
CA PRO A 137 3.18 -1.15 31.11
C PRO A 137 1.91 -0.31 31.18
N GLU A 138 2.05 1.01 31.31
CA GLU A 138 0.94 1.98 31.40
C GLU A 138 0.07 2.02 30.13
N LEU A 139 0.63 1.67 28.96
CA LEU A 139 -0.06 1.66 27.68
C LEU A 139 -0.56 0.27 27.27
N MET A 140 -0.11 -0.77 27.97
CA MET A 140 -0.28 -2.16 27.54
C MET A 140 -1.76 -2.54 27.40
N ASP A 141 -2.59 -2.24 28.38
CA ASP A 141 -4.01 -2.64 28.39
C ASP A 141 -4.77 -1.97 27.25
N GLY A 142 -4.57 -0.66 27.06
CA GLY A 142 -5.18 0.08 25.94
C GLY A 142 -4.68 -0.40 24.58
N ALA A 143 -3.39 -0.67 24.46
CA ALA A 143 -2.79 -1.15 23.20
C ALA A 143 -3.28 -2.57 22.84
N VAL A 144 -3.37 -3.49 23.81
CA VAL A 144 -3.93 -4.84 23.62
C VAL A 144 -5.39 -4.77 23.22
N LEU A 145 -6.18 -3.93 23.90
CA LEU A 145 -7.60 -3.75 23.60
C LEU A 145 -7.77 -3.22 22.17
N TYR A 146 -7.06 -2.13 21.81
CA TYR A 146 -7.10 -1.57 20.47
C TYR A 146 -6.74 -2.59 19.41
N LEU A 147 -5.59 -3.28 19.57
CA LEU A 147 -5.10 -4.23 18.61
C LEU A 147 -6.06 -5.40 18.40
N ARG A 148 -6.62 -5.96 19.48
CA ARG A 148 -7.64 -7.03 19.40
C ARG A 148 -8.88 -6.58 18.66
N ILE A 149 -9.42 -5.41 19.01
CA ILE A 149 -10.59 -4.88 18.33
C ILE A 149 -10.25 -4.63 16.85
N TYR A 150 -9.14 -3.93 16.55
CA TYR A 150 -8.75 -3.63 15.19
C TYR A 150 -8.57 -4.89 14.32
N CYS A 151 -8.04 -5.97 14.90
CA CYS A 151 -7.86 -7.25 14.20
C CYS A 151 -9.19 -7.91 13.80
N LEU A 152 -10.32 -7.62 14.48
CA LEU A 152 -11.64 -8.05 14.02
C LEU A 152 -11.99 -7.49 12.65
N GLY A 153 -11.39 -6.38 12.24
CA GLY A 153 -11.54 -5.79 10.92
C GLY A 153 -10.68 -6.44 9.81
N MET A 154 -9.68 -7.29 10.16
CA MET A 154 -8.76 -7.87 9.19
C MET A 154 -9.45 -8.67 8.06
N PRO A 155 -10.48 -9.50 8.32
CA PRO A 155 -11.20 -10.16 7.24
C PRO A 155 -11.89 -9.18 6.28
N ALA A 156 -12.47 -8.10 6.82
CA ALA A 156 -13.10 -7.06 6.00
C ALA A 156 -12.08 -6.31 5.15
N LEU A 157 -10.94 -5.94 5.74
CA LEU A 157 -9.83 -5.29 5.05
C LEU A 157 -9.27 -6.19 3.92
N ALA A 158 -9.13 -7.49 4.17
CA ALA A 158 -8.71 -8.46 3.16
C ALA A 158 -9.69 -8.55 1.99
N VAL A 159 -11.00 -8.59 2.26
CA VAL A 159 -12.05 -8.61 1.24
C VAL A 159 -12.09 -7.29 0.45
N TYR A 160 -11.94 -6.14 1.13
CA TYR A 160 -11.85 -4.86 0.44
C TYR A 160 -10.64 -4.80 -0.51
N ASN A 161 -9.44 -5.18 -0.02
CA ASN A 161 -8.22 -5.21 -0.84
C ASN A 161 -8.34 -6.19 -2.02
N PHE A 162 -8.95 -7.37 -1.81
CA PHE A 162 -9.28 -8.29 -2.90
C PHE A 162 -10.13 -7.62 -3.99
N GLY A 163 -11.22 -6.99 -3.62
CA GLY A 163 -12.12 -6.34 -4.59
C GLY A 163 -11.47 -5.14 -5.28
N ASN A 164 -10.69 -4.33 -4.55
CA ASN A 164 -9.88 -3.25 -5.12
C ASN A 164 -8.88 -3.78 -6.15
N ALA A 165 -8.23 -4.91 -5.86
CA ALA A 165 -7.30 -5.58 -6.78
C ALA A 165 -7.98 -6.06 -8.06
N VAL A 166 -9.19 -6.66 -7.95
CA VAL A 166 -9.98 -7.10 -9.10
C VAL A 166 -10.40 -5.91 -9.96
N PHE A 167 -10.99 -4.86 -9.35
CA PHE A 167 -11.40 -3.67 -10.10
C PHE A 167 -10.22 -2.95 -10.79
N SER A 168 -9.10 -2.81 -10.09
CA SER A 168 -7.89 -2.22 -10.68
C SER A 168 -7.35 -3.08 -11.83
N ALA A 169 -7.39 -4.40 -11.70
CA ALA A 169 -6.93 -5.32 -12.74
C ALA A 169 -7.74 -5.21 -14.04
N VAL A 170 -9.05 -4.92 -13.94
CA VAL A 170 -9.94 -4.73 -15.11
C VAL A 170 -10.07 -3.27 -15.56
N GLY A 171 -9.26 -2.38 -14.99
CA GLY A 171 -9.17 -0.97 -15.42
C GLY A 171 -10.12 0.00 -14.71
N ASP A 172 -10.86 -0.43 -13.71
CA ASP A 172 -11.79 0.42 -12.94
C ASP A 172 -11.21 0.81 -11.58
N THR A 173 -10.56 1.95 -11.51
CA THR A 173 -10.01 2.52 -10.26
C THR A 173 -10.97 3.50 -9.57
N ARG A 174 -12.09 3.86 -10.21
CA ARG A 174 -13.04 4.85 -9.67
C ARG A 174 -13.97 4.25 -8.62
N ARG A 175 -14.49 3.04 -8.85
CA ARG A 175 -15.40 2.39 -7.90
C ARG A 175 -14.75 2.19 -6.52
N PRO A 176 -13.54 1.61 -6.41
CA PRO A 176 -12.86 1.51 -5.12
C PRO A 176 -12.66 2.85 -4.42
N LEU A 177 -12.33 3.93 -5.16
CA LEU A 177 -12.24 5.28 -4.60
C LEU A 177 -13.55 5.74 -3.97
N TYR A 178 -14.69 5.57 -4.66
CA TYR A 178 -16.00 5.96 -4.11
C TYR A 178 -16.34 5.18 -2.84
N TYR A 179 -16.08 3.86 -2.83
CA TYR A 179 -16.37 3.02 -1.66
C TYR A 179 -15.48 3.39 -0.47
N LEU A 180 -14.21 3.67 -0.72
CA LEU A 180 -13.29 4.13 0.30
C LEU A 180 -13.68 5.51 0.84
N SER A 181 -14.09 6.43 -0.05
CA SER A 181 -14.52 7.80 0.36
C SER A 181 -15.72 7.74 1.29
N ILE A 182 -16.74 6.94 0.96
CA ILE A 182 -17.93 6.79 1.79
C ILE A 182 -17.56 6.14 3.14
N ALA A 183 -16.76 5.06 3.11
CA ALA A 183 -16.32 4.38 4.31
C ALA A 183 -15.47 5.29 5.21
N GLY A 184 -14.62 6.14 4.63
CA GLY A 184 -13.81 7.08 5.37
C GLY A 184 -14.63 8.19 6.04
N VAL A 185 -15.65 8.73 5.37
CA VAL A 185 -16.57 9.68 6.00
C VAL A 185 -17.31 9.03 7.17
N ILE A 186 -17.78 7.78 6.99
CA ILE A 186 -18.42 7.00 8.07
C ILE A 186 -17.43 6.81 9.23
N ASN A 187 -16.17 6.46 8.94
CA ASN A 187 -15.13 6.30 9.95
C ASN A 187 -14.94 7.56 10.80
N VAL A 188 -14.76 8.73 10.17
CA VAL A 188 -14.57 10.00 10.88
C VAL A 188 -15.80 10.34 11.75
N VAL A 189 -17.01 10.19 11.21
CA VAL A 189 -18.25 10.46 11.97
C VAL A 189 -18.38 9.51 13.16
N LEU A 190 -18.12 8.22 12.97
CA LEU A 190 -18.19 7.23 14.04
C LEU A 190 -17.08 7.41 15.09
N ASN A 191 -15.87 7.82 14.68
CA ASN A 191 -14.81 8.17 15.61
C ASN A 191 -15.25 9.29 16.57
N LEU A 192 -15.78 10.38 16.02
CA LEU A 192 -16.28 11.49 16.83
C LEU A 192 -17.44 11.03 17.74
N PHE A 193 -18.35 10.22 17.24
CA PHE A 193 -19.49 9.72 18.02
C PHE A 193 -19.01 8.80 19.15
N PHE A 194 -18.21 7.78 18.88
CA PHE A 194 -17.79 6.82 19.92
C PHE A 194 -16.84 7.43 20.94
N VAL A 195 -15.94 8.31 20.52
CA VAL A 195 -14.96 8.91 21.43
C VAL A 195 -15.59 10.04 22.26
N ILE A 196 -16.38 10.92 21.63
CA ILE A 196 -16.92 12.11 22.32
C ILE A 196 -18.25 11.81 23.03
N VAL A 197 -19.18 11.13 22.35
CA VAL A 197 -20.52 10.92 22.88
C VAL A 197 -20.59 9.67 23.79
N CYS A 198 -19.94 8.58 23.33
CA CYS A 198 -19.94 7.31 24.09
C CYS A 198 -18.78 7.18 25.08
N ASN A 199 -17.82 8.09 25.08
CA ASN A 199 -16.62 8.07 25.95
C ASN A 199 -15.86 6.72 25.90
N MET A 200 -15.73 6.14 24.68
CA MET A 200 -15.12 4.82 24.51
C MET A 200 -13.60 4.85 24.33
N ASP A 201 -12.97 6.02 24.40
CA ASP A 201 -11.52 6.21 24.28
C ASP A 201 -10.92 5.42 23.09
N VAL A 202 -9.89 4.62 23.37
CA VAL A 202 -9.16 3.79 22.37
C VAL A 202 -10.09 2.79 21.68
N ALA A 203 -11.04 2.20 22.42
CA ALA A 203 -11.97 1.22 21.85
C ALA A 203 -12.92 1.85 20.83
N GLY A 204 -13.31 3.11 21.04
CA GLY A 204 -14.20 3.83 20.14
C GLY A 204 -13.62 3.99 18.74
N VAL A 205 -12.33 4.36 18.64
CA VAL A 205 -11.64 4.51 17.36
C VAL A 205 -11.47 3.16 16.65
N ALA A 206 -11.10 2.11 17.40
CA ALA A 206 -10.97 0.78 16.84
C ALA A 206 -12.31 0.26 16.28
N VAL A 207 -13.41 0.45 17.02
CA VAL A 207 -14.77 0.06 16.59
C VAL A 207 -15.20 0.84 15.34
N ALA A 208 -14.98 2.16 15.30
CA ALA A 208 -15.27 2.99 14.13
C ALA A 208 -14.52 2.50 12.89
N SER A 209 -13.22 2.17 13.05
CA SER A 209 -12.40 1.64 11.96
C SER A 209 -12.92 0.29 11.46
N ILE A 210 -13.34 -0.62 12.34
CA ILE A 210 -13.92 -1.91 11.94
C ILE A 210 -15.22 -1.70 11.14
N ILE A 211 -16.14 -0.89 11.67
CA ILE A 211 -17.43 -0.65 11.00
C ILE A 211 -17.21 -0.11 9.59
N SER A 212 -16.32 0.87 9.45
CA SER A 212 -16.00 1.45 8.13
C SER A 212 -15.34 0.44 7.19
N GLN A 213 -14.45 -0.43 7.70
CA GLN A 213 -13.82 -1.50 6.92
C GLN A 213 -14.86 -2.53 6.43
N TYR A 214 -15.76 -2.99 7.30
CA TYR A 214 -16.84 -3.89 6.89
C TYR A 214 -17.78 -3.22 5.89
N PHE A 215 -18.08 -1.94 6.08
CA PHE A 215 -18.93 -1.20 5.14
C PHE A 215 -18.29 -1.14 3.74
N SER A 216 -17.00 -0.80 3.62
CA SER A 216 -16.29 -0.81 2.35
C SER A 216 -16.20 -2.20 1.72
N ALA A 217 -15.98 -3.25 2.53
CA ALA A 217 -15.98 -4.64 2.07
C ALA A 217 -17.34 -5.08 1.53
N ILE A 218 -18.44 -4.68 2.18
CA ILE A 218 -19.81 -4.95 1.72
C ILE A 218 -20.06 -4.25 0.37
N LEU A 219 -19.68 -2.97 0.24
CA LEU A 219 -19.87 -2.22 -1.02
C LEU A 219 -19.11 -2.85 -2.19
N VAL A 220 -17.85 -3.20 -1.97
CA VAL A 220 -17.00 -3.86 -2.97
C VAL A 220 -17.58 -5.22 -3.36
N THR A 221 -17.96 -6.04 -2.38
CA THR A 221 -18.56 -7.37 -2.63
C THR A 221 -19.89 -7.26 -3.36
N ALA A 222 -20.76 -6.34 -2.95
CA ALA A 222 -22.04 -6.09 -3.62
C ALA A 222 -21.84 -5.65 -5.08
N ALA A 223 -20.81 -4.84 -5.36
CA ALA A 223 -20.49 -4.43 -6.72
C ALA A 223 -19.99 -5.60 -7.57
N LEU A 224 -19.16 -6.50 -7.02
CA LEU A 224 -18.71 -7.70 -7.71
C LEU A 224 -19.86 -8.68 -7.96
N LEU A 225 -20.79 -8.86 -7.00
CA LEU A 225 -21.95 -9.72 -7.14
C LEU A 225 -22.95 -9.21 -8.20
N ARG A 226 -23.07 -7.88 -8.33
CA ARG A 226 -23.97 -7.23 -9.30
C ARG A 226 -23.36 -7.07 -10.69
N SER A 227 -22.07 -7.35 -10.85
CA SER A 227 -21.42 -7.29 -12.16
C SER A 227 -22.02 -8.34 -13.10
N ARG A 228 -22.11 -8.02 -14.39
CA ARG A 228 -22.52 -8.95 -15.46
C ARG A 228 -21.32 -9.50 -16.23
N GLU A 229 -20.14 -9.09 -15.85
CA GLU A 229 -18.88 -9.40 -16.51
C GLU A 229 -18.29 -10.73 -16.00
N SER A 230 -17.29 -11.26 -16.67
CA SER A 230 -16.66 -12.55 -16.35
C SER A 230 -15.97 -12.58 -14.98
N TYR A 231 -15.66 -11.41 -14.40
CA TYR A 231 -15.13 -11.28 -13.03
C TYR A 231 -16.23 -11.16 -11.97
N CYS A 232 -17.50 -11.41 -12.33
CA CYS A 232 -18.61 -11.44 -11.38
C CYS A 232 -18.35 -12.48 -10.30
N LEU A 233 -18.50 -12.09 -9.03
CA LEU A 233 -18.44 -13.00 -7.90
C LEU A 233 -19.80 -13.73 -7.75
N ARG A 234 -19.76 -15.05 -7.60
CA ARG A 234 -20.96 -15.87 -7.34
C ARG A 234 -20.68 -16.80 -6.18
N PHE A 235 -21.46 -16.71 -5.12
CA PHE A 235 -21.26 -17.55 -3.93
C PHE A 235 -21.32 -19.06 -4.23
N SER A 236 -22.13 -19.47 -5.20
CA SER A 236 -22.24 -20.88 -5.63
C SER A 236 -20.99 -21.42 -6.33
N GLN A 237 -20.12 -20.55 -6.80
CA GLN A 237 -18.87 -20.91 -7.51
C GLN A 237 -17.63 -20.74 -6.64
N LEU A 238 -17.79 -20.32 -5.38
CA LEU A 238 -16.68 -20.16 -4.45
C LEU A 238 -16.04 -21.52 -4.15
N ARG A 239 -14.83 -21.70 -4.63
CA ARG A 239 -14.00 -22.87 -4.29
C ARG A 239 -12.53 -22.57 -4.50
N PHE A 240 -11.67 -23.28 -3.77
CA PHE A 240 -10.23 -23.24 -3.97
C PHE A 240 -9.82 -24.04 -5.21
N HIS A 241 -9.45 -23.36 -6.27
CA HIS A 241 -8.79 -23.98 -7.42
C HIS A 241 -7.29 -24.06 -7.12
N LYS A 242 -6.78 -25.25 -6.83
CA LYS A 242 -5.38 -25.49 -6.38
C LYS A 242 -4.35 -24.73 -7.22
N THR A 243 -4.49 -24.78 -8.55
CA THR A 243 -3.55 -24.11 -9.47
C THR A 243 -3.64 -22.58 -9.33
N ARG A 244 -4.85 -22.02 -9.23
CA ARG A 244 -5.06 -20.56 -9.12
C ARG A 244 -4.63 -20.05 -7.76
N THR A 245 -5.01 -20.72 -6.69
CA THR A 245 -4.59 -20.40 -5.33
C THR A 245 -3.06 -20.44 -5.22
N LYS A 246 -2.39 -21.47 -5.75
CA LYS A 246 -0.92 -21.54 -5.76
C LYS A 246 -0.30 -20.36 -6.52
N ALA A 247 -0.85 -19.99 -7.67
CA ALA A 247 -0.38 -18.86 -8.46
C ALA A 247 -0.57 -17.52 -7.73
N ILE A 248 -1.74 -17.28 -7.08
CA ILE A 248 -1.99 -16.10 -6.25
C ILE A 248 -0.97 -16.01 -5.13
N LEU A 249 -0.77 -17.10 -4.38
CA LEU A 249 0.14 -17.15 -3.25
C LEU A 249 1.62 -16.99 -3.68
N SER A 250 2.01 -17.52 -4.84
CA SER A 250 3.39 -17.40 -5.35
C SER A 250 3.79 -15.96 -5.70
N ILE A 251 2.83 -15.09 -5.99
CA ILE A 251 3.05 -13.66 -6.23
C ILE A 251 2.77 -12.85 -4.97
N GLY A 252 1.65 -13.16 -4.31
CA GLY A 252 1.13 -12.39 -3.20
C GLY A 252 1.93 -12.53 -1.91
N ILE A 253 2.34 -13.76 -1.53
CA ILE A 253 3.14 -13.96 -0.31
C ILE A 253 4.48 -13.23 -0.38
N PRO A 254 5.30 -13.37 -1.45
CA PRO A 254 6.54 -12.61 -1.55
C PRO A 254 6.30 -11.09 -1.47
N SER A 255 5.26 -10.58 -2.13
CA SER A 255 4.92 -9.15 -2.08
C SER A 255 4.51 -8.69 -0.69
N GLY A 256 3.71 -9.49 0.02
CA GLY A 256 3.28 -9.21 1.39
C GLY A 256 4.44 -9.24 2.38
N LEU A 257 5.30 -10.26 2.28
CA LEU A 257 6.51 -10.37 3.11
C LEU A 257 7.48 -9.21 2.85
N GLN A 258 7.65 -8.79 1.60
CA GLN A 258 8.47 -7.62 1.27
C GLN A 258 7.99 -6.38 2.01
N ASN A 259 6.69 -6.07 1.98
CA ASN A 259 6.13 -4.91 2.66
C ASN A 259 6.31 -5.01 4.19
N ALA A 260 6.09 -6.20 4.76
CA ALA A 260 6.29 -6.43 6.18
C ALA A 260 7.75 -6.25 6.61
N ILE A 261 8.71 -6.79 5.84
CA ILE A 261 10.14 -6.68 6.16
C ILE A 261 10.63 -5.23 5.99
N PHE A 262 10.11 -4.48 5.03
CA PHE A 262 10.39 -3.05 4.92
C PHE A 262 9.97 -2.27 6.18
N ALA A 263 8.79 -2.55 6.72
CA ALA A 263 8.33 -1.93 7.95
C ALA A 263 9.27 -2.24 9.13
N LEU A 264 9.73 -3.49 9.24
CA LEU A 264 10.72 -3.89 10.26
C LEU A 264 12.08 -3.21 10.05
N ALA A 265 12.57 -3.10 8.81
CA ALA A 265 13.84 -2.44 8.52
C ALA A 265 13.84 -0.96 8.93
N ASN A 266 12.71 -0.28 8.82
CA ASN A 266 12.58 1.12 9.25
C ASN A 266 12.74 1.30 10.77
N LEU A 267 12.49 0.26 11.60
CA LEU A 267 12.74 0.32 13.04
C LEU A 267 14.23 0.48 13.37
N PHE A 268 15.11 -0.19 12.60
CA PHE A 268 16.56 -0.05 12.80
C PHE A 268 17.03 1.35 12.47
N ILE A 269 16.44 1.99 11.45
CA ILE A 269 16.74 3.39 11.10
C ILE A 269 16.24 4.31 12.21
N GLN A 270 15.02 4.11 12.71
CA GLN A 270 14.47 4.89 13.81
C GLN A 270 15.33 4.79 15.07
N ARG A 271 15.89 3.59 15.34
CA ARG A 271 16.86 3.41 16.44
C ARG A 271 18.09 4.30 16.25
N GLY A 272 18.61 4.41 15.01
CA GLY A 272 19.69 5.34 14.69
C GLY A 272 19.31 6.80 14.89
N VAL A 273 18.10 7.20 14.47
CA VAL A 273 17.59 8.58 14.70
C VAL A 273 17.47 8.88 16.21
N ASN A 274 17.05 7.91 17.01
CA ASN A 274 16.86 8.07 18.45
C ASN A 274 18.20 8.28 19.24
N THR A 275 19.37 8.13 18.59
CA THR A 275 20.66 8.47 19.20
C THR A 275 20.94 9.98 19.21
N PHE A 276 20.18 10.75 18.45
CA PHE A 276 20.30 12.20 18.37
C PHE A 276 19.41 12.92 19.41
N SER A 277 19.48 14.27 19.42
CA SER A 277 18.68 15.09 20.32
C SER A 277 17.17 14.90 20.11
N ALA A 278 16.37 15.17 21.12
CA ALA A 278 14.92 15.15 21.04
C ALA A 278 14.37 16.04 19.92
N THR A 279 15.00 17.20 19.68
CA THR A 279 14.70 18.12 18.56
C THR A 279 14.88 17.44 17.20
N MET A 280 15.98 16.69 17.02
CA MET A 280 16.25 15.96 15.77
C MET A 280 15.24 14.81 15.57
N VAL A 281 14.90 14.08 16.63
CA VAL A 281 13.88 13.02 16.58
C VAL A 281 12.51 13.60 16.21
N ALA A 282 12.13 14.72 16.81
CA ALA A 282 10.85 15.39 16.51
C ALA A 282 10.81 15.90 15.05
N GLY A 283 11.89 16.53 14.58
CA GLY A 283 12.02 17.00 13.19
C GLY A 283 11.96 15.84 12.18
N ASN A 284 12.66 14.74 12.47
CA ASN A 284 12.58 13.52 11.65
C ASN A 284 11.14 12.98 11.59
N SER A 285 10.43 12.93 12.72
CA SER A 285 9.05 12.44 12.78
C SER A 285 8.09 13.32 11.99
N ALA A 286 8.24 14.64 12.04
CA ALA A 286 7.46 15.57 11.23
C ALA A 286 7.73 15.36 9.72
N ALA A 287 9.01 15.23 9.34
CA ALA A 287 9.41 15.07 7.94
C ALA A 287 9.01 13.72 7.33
N THR A 288 8.87 12.63 8.12
CA THR A 288 8.42 11.33 7.61
C THR A 288 7.00 11.37 7.08
N ASN A 289 6.16 12.32 7.51
CA ASN A 289 4.82 12.51 6.91
C ASN A 289 4.90 12.99 5.46
N ALA A 290 5.92 13.80 5.12
CA ALA A 290 6.16 14.19 3.73
C ALA A 290 6.58 12.99 2.87
N ASP A 291 7.45 12.11 3.39
CA ASP A 291 7.87 10.89 2.71
C ASP A 291 6.66 10.02 2.36
N ALA A 292 5.73 9.83 3.30
CA ALA A 292 4.51 9.04 3.09
C ALA A 292 3.63 9.62 1.97
N LEU A 293 3.40 10.94 1.98
CA LEU A 293 2.61 11.60 0.94
C LEU A 293 3.23 11.47 -0.46
N VAL A 294 4.53 11.66 -0.60
CA VAL A 294 5.24 11.50 -1.88
C VAL A 294 5.16 10.06 -2.36
N TYR A 295 5.43 9.11 -1.45
CA TYR A 295 5.41 7.69 -1.77
C TYR A 295 4.01 7.23 -2.21
N ASP A 296 2.95 7.67 -1.55
CA ASP A 296 1.57 7.29 -1.85
C ASP A 296 1.12 7.80 -3.23
N VAL A 297 1.60 8.97 -3.66
CA VAL A 297 1.36 9.46 -5.03
C VAL A 297 2.11 8.60 -6.05
N MET A 298 3.39 8.26 -5.78
CA MET A 298 4.19 7.42 -6.66
C MET A 298 3.63 5.99 -6.76
N GLN A 299 3.12 5.45 -5.65
CA GLN A 299 2.52 4.11 -5.55
C GLN A 299 1.35 3.91 -6.54
N ALA A 300 0.60 4.95 -6.83
CA ALA A 300 -0.47 4.89 -7.83
C ALA A 300 0.05 4.54 -9.23
N PHE A 301 1.21 5.08 -9.63
CA PHE A 301 1.85 4.76 -10.90
C PHE A 301 2.46 3.35 -10.91
N TYR A 302 2.93 2.85 -9.77
CA TYR A 302 3.40 1.46 -9.64
C TYR A 302 2.25 0.47 -9.76
N THR A 303 1.11 0.77 -9.16
CA THR A 303 -0.12 -0.04 -9.31
C THR A 303 -0.59 -0.04 -10.76
N ALA A 304 -0.58 1.11 -11.43
CA ALA A 304 -0.87 1.20 -12.85
C ALA A 304 0.12 0.36 -13.68
N CYS A 305 1.42 0.46 -13.40
CA CYS A 305 2.45 -0.34 -14.08
C CYS A 305 2.13 -1.84 -14.03
N GLY A 306 1.85 -2.38 -12.83
CA GLY A 306 1.51 -3.79 -12.64
C GLY A 306 0.25 -4.22 -13.41
N SER A 307 -0.83 -3.45 -13.31
CA SER A 307 -2.11 -3.75 -13.97
C SER A 307 -2.00 -3.70 -15.50
N PHE A 308 -1.37 -2.64 -16.04
CA PHE A 308 -1.18 -2.50 -17.49
C PHE A 308 -0.23 -3.57 -18.05
N ILE A 309 0.88 -3.86 -17.38
CA ILE A 309 1.79 -4.93 -17.80
C ILE A 309 1.07 -6.26 -17.74
N GLY A 310 0.32 -6.54 -16.68
CA GLY A 310 -0.45 -7.78 -16.53
C GLY A 310 -1.41 -8.00 -17.69
N GLN A 311 -2.26 -7.01 -18.03
CA GLN A 311 -3.19 -7.13 -19.16
C GLN A 311 -2.45 -7.26 -20.52
N ASN A 312 -1.41 -6.45 -20.76
CA ASN A 312 -0.67 -6.52 -22.03
C ASN A 312 0.14 -7.81 -22.16
N TYR A 313 0.59 -8.40 -21.06
CA TYR A 313 1.22 -9.71 -21.05
C TYR A 313 0.21 -10.81 -21.41
N GLY A 314 -0.98 -10.81 -20.78
CA GLY A 314 -2.06 -11.72 -21.16
C GLY A 314 -2.49 -11.59 -22.60
N ALA A 315 -2.53 -10.36 -23.15
CA ALA A 315 -2.88 -10.07 -24.53
C ALA A 315 -1.73 -10.31 -25.53
N GLY A 316 -0.54 -10.77 -25.11
CA GLY A 316 0.61 -11.01 -26.00
C GLY A 316 1.26 -9.73 -26.57
N LYS A 317 0.98 -8.54 -26.03
CA LYS A 317 1.40 -7.24 -26.58
C LYS A 317 2.78 -6.79 -26.06
N LYS A 318 3.85 -7.37 -26.55
CA LYS A 318 5.24 -7.19 -26.12
C LYS A 318 5.69 -5.72 -26.04
N ASP A 319 5.47 -4.96 -27.12
CA ASP A 319 5.91 -3.55 -27.20
C ASP A 319 5.20 -2.68 -26.16
N ARG A 320 3.95 -2.98 -25.84
CA ARG A 320 3.20 -2.24 -24.83
C ARG A 320 3.70 -2.53 -23.42
N ILE A 321 4.21 -3.72 -23.12
CA ILE A 321 4.84 -4.05 -21.83
C ILE A 321 6.03 -3.11 -21.58
N ARG A 322 6.96 -3.01 -22.53
CA ARG A 322 8.13 -2.13 -22.42
C ARG A 322 7.73 -0.66 -22.29
N ARG A 323 6.82 -0.19 -23.16
CA ARG A 323 6.35 1.21 -23.12
C ARG A 323 5.61 1.52 -21.82
N THR A 324 4.81 0.59 -21.29
CA THR A 324 4.13 0.75 -20.00
C THR A 324 5.14 0.95 -18.88
N PHE A 325 6.17 0.08 -18.80
CA PHE A 325 7.23 0.22 -17.81
C PHE A 325 7.89 1.60 -17.86
N LEU A 326 8.33 2.03 -19.06
CA LEU A 326 9.03 3.30 -19.22
C LEU A 326 8.13 4.49 -18.86
N ILE A 327 6.88 4.50 -19.30
CA ILE A 327 5.93 5.61 -19.05
C ILE A 327 5.55 5.67 -17.58
N SER A 328 5.21 4.54 -16.95
CA SER A 328 4.84 4.50 -15.54
C SER A 328 6.00 4.92 -14.64
N THR A 329 7.21 4.45 -14.93
CA THR A 329 8.42 4.86 -14.20
C THR A 329 8.73 6.35 -14.42
N ALA A 330 8.56 6.87 -15.64
CA ALA A 330 8.73 8.28 -15.93
C ALA A 330 7.72 9.16 -15.18
N TYR A 331 6.45 8.72 -15.06
CA TYR A 331 5.45 9.44 -14.26
C TYR A 331 5.76 9.37 -12.76
N ALA A 332 6.18 8.22 -12.23
CA ALA A 332 6.58 8.09 -10.83
C ALA A 332 7.83 8.96 -10.53
N PHE A 333 8.83 8.94 -11.41
CA PHE A 333 10.01 9.81 -11.34
C PHE A 333 9.60 11.29 -11.36
N GLY A 334 8.77 11.69 -12.31
CA GLY A 334 8.29 13.07 -12.43
C GLY A 334 7.50 13.51 -11.20
N ALA A 335 6.63 12.64 -10.65
CA ALA A 335 5.91 12.92 -9.41
C ALA A 335 6.86 13.06 -8.23
N GLY A 336 7.81 12.14 -8.06
CA GLY A 336 8.84 12.22 -7.02
C GLY A 336 9.70 13.49 -7.13
N LEU A 337 10.09 13.87 -8.36
CA LEU A 337 10.84 15.08 -8.61
C LEU A 337 10.04 16.36 -8.27
N LEU A 338 8.81 16.45 -8.79
CA LEU A 338 7.96 17.64 -8.57
C LEU A 338 7.60 17.81 -7.11
N LEU A 339 7.18 16.73 -6.43
CA LEU A 339 6.85 16.78 -5.01
C LEU A 339 8.09 16.99 -4.15
N GLY A 340 9.21 16.35 -4.49
CA GLY A 340 10.48 16.54 -3.81
C GLY A 340 10.98 17.99 -3.92
N LEU A 341 10.97 18.60 -5.11
CA LEU A 341 11.28 20.02 -5.29
C LEU A 341 10.28 20.90 -4.56
N GLY A 342 8.99 20.57 -4.58
CA GLY A 342 7.98 21.26 -3.79
C GLY A 342 8.28 21.26 -2.29
N LEU A 343 8.75 20.13 -1.76
CA LEU A 343 9.15 20.01 -0.35
C LEU A 343 10.46 20.78 -0.04
N LEU A 344 11.37 20.93 -0.99
CA LEU A 344 12.53 21.80 -0.79
C LEU A 344 12.14 23.27 -0.72
N LEU A 345 11.19 23.71 -1.53
CA LEU A 345 10.73 25.10 -1.58
C LEU A 345 9.75 25.44 -0.44
N PHE A 346 8.84 24.52 -0.15
CA PHE A 346 7.73 24.72 0.80
C PHE A 346 7.85 23.81 2.04
N GLY A 347 9.01 23.24 2.33
CA GLY A 347 9.21 22.31 3.43
C GLY A 347 8.97 22.92 4.80
N ARG A 348 9.42 24.18 5.03
CA ARG A 348 9.13 24.89 6.29
C ARG A 348 7.63 25.13 6.52
N PRO A 349 6.86 25.68 5.57
CA PRO A 349 5.39 25.73 5.64
C PRO A 349 4.74 24.36 5.87
N PHE A 350 5.24 23.30 5.23
CA PHE A 350 4.74 21.94 5.46
C PHE A 350 5.02 21.47 6.89
N LEU A 351 6.24 21.63 7.39
CA LEU A 351 6.62 21.24 8.74
C LEU A 351 5.90 22.05 9.81
N SER A 352 5.53 23.30 9.52
CA SER A 352 4.76 24.15 10.45
C SER A 352 3.36 23.62 10.75
N LEU A 353 2.83 22.68 9.94
CA LEU A 353 1.59 21.95 10.24
C LEU A 353 1.74 21.01 11.46
N PHE A 354 2.97 20.59 11.77
CA PHE A 354 3.26 19.61 12.81
C PHE A 354 3.96 20.21 14.03
N THR A 355 4.67 21.34 13.87
CA THR A 355 5.43 21.98 14.94
C THR A 355 5.53 23.49 14.74
N THR A 356 5.55 24.24 15.84
CA THR A 356 5.82 25.68 15.84
C THR A 356 7.26 26.01 16.24
N ASP A 357 8.05 25.00 16.64
CA ASP A 357 9.44 25.19 17.07
C ASP A 357 10.37 25.30 15.84
N PRO A 358 11.06 26.43 15.64
CA PRO A 358 11.98 26.63 14.51
C PRO A 358 13.12 25.61 14.48
N GLN A 359 13.62 25.17 15.64
CA GLN A 359 14.73 24.20 15.70
C GLN A 359 14.28 22.81 15.24
N VAL A 360 13.05 22.42 15.56
CA VAL A 360 12.44 21.17 15.07
C VAL A 360 12.18 21.24 13.57
N MET A 361 11.74 22.41 13.06
CA MET A 361 11.58 22.61 11.61
C MET A 361 12.92 22.52 10.88
N ASP A 362 13.98 23.12 11.41
CA ASP A 362 15.32 23.03 10.82
C ASP A 362 15.83 21.59 10.79
N ALA A 363 15.63 20.84 11.88
CA ALA A 363 15.95 19.42 11.94
C ALA A 363 15.18 18.60 10.90
N GLY A 364 13.88 18.89 10.70
CA GLY A 364 13.07 18.27 9.65
C GLY A 364 13.55 18.59 8.24
N MET A 365 14.00 19.83 8.01
CA MET A 365 14.54 20.23 6.70
C MET A 365 15.81 19.46 6.31
N TYR A 366 16.65 19.03 7.26
CA TYR A 366 17.79 18.15 6.95
C TYR A 366 17.32 16.84 6.28
N ARG A 367 16.27 16.21 6.81
CA ARG A 367 15.72 15.01 6.18
C ARG A 367 15.13 15.32 4.81
N LEU A 368 14.28 16.33 4.70
CA LEU A 368 13.66 16.72 3.45
C LEU A 368 14.67 17.00 2.34
N THR A 369 15.79 17.64 2.65
CA THR A 369 16.86 17.94 1.68
C THR A 369 17.46 16.68 1.08
N VAL A 370 17.74 15.65 1.88
CA VAL A 370 18.28 14.38 1.39
C VAL A 370 17.21 13.55 0.68
N MET A 371 16.02 13.47 1.28
CA MET A 371 14.95 12.60 0.76
C MET A 371 14.34 13.11 -0.53
N SER A 372 14.20 14.43 -0.71
CA SER A 372 13.59 15.04 -1.90
C SER A 372 14.25 14.61 -3.23
N VAL A 373 15.56 14.46 -3.24
CA VAL A 373 16.30 13.95 -4.41
C VAL A 373 16.21 12.41 -4.48
N SER A 374 16.16 11.76 -3.31
CA SER A 374 16.16 10.29 -3.22
C SER A 374 14.87 9.66 -3.77
N TYR A 375 13.72 10.36 -3.73
CA TYR A 375 12.46 9.85 -4.30
C TYR A 375 12.58 9.50 -5.78
N CYS A 376 13.34 10.28 -6.55
CA CYS A 376 13.58 10.00 -7.97
C CYS A 376 14.28 8.65 -8.18
N VAL A 377 15.19 8.29 -7.28
CA VAL A 377 15.90 7.00 -7.35
C VAL A 377 14.97 5.84 -6.99
N SER A 378 14.10 6.03 -5.98
CA SER A 378 13.12 4.99 -5.61
C SER A 378 12.16 4.67 -6.75
N ALA A 379 11.86 5.63 -7.64
CA ALA A 379 11.00 5.40 -8.80
C ALA A 379 11.51 4.28 -9.70
N PHE A 380 12.82 4.17 -9.89
CA PHE A 380 13.41 3.08 -10.69
C PHE A 380 13.31 1.73 -9.97
N MET A 381 13.53 1.70 -8.66
CA MET A 381 13.41 0.49 -7.86
C MET A 381 11.98 -0.03 -7.87
N ASP A 382 11.03 0.77 -7.38
CA ASP A 382 9.64 0.34 -7.20
C ASP A 382 8.91 0.15 -8.53
N GLY A 383 9.21 0.97 -9.54
CA GLY A 383 8.70 0.80 -10.90
C GLY A 383 9.13 -0.52 -11.53
N THR A 384 10.38 -0.94 -11.30
CA THR A 384 10.91 -2.20 -11.81
C THR A 384 10.33 -3.41 -11.05
N ILE A 385 10.16 -3.30 -9.74
CA ILE A 385 9.46 -4.29 -8.92
C ILE A 385 8.03 -4.48 -9.41
N ALA A 386 7.30 -3.39 -9.63
CA ALA A 386 5.93 -3.43 -10.13
C ALA A 386 5.84 -4.07 -11.52
N ALA A 387 6.79 -3.77 -12.40
CA ALA A 387 6.87 -4.37 -13.73
C ALA A 387 7.17 -5.87 -13.67
N SER A 388 8.09 -6.29 -12.82
CA SER A 388 8.41 -7.70 -12.59
C SER A 388 7.22 -8.47 -12.03
N ARG A 389 6.48 -7.88 -11.07
CA ARG A 389 5.22 -8.43 -10.56
C ARG A 389 4.17 -8.53 -11.66
N GLY A 390 4.04 -7.51 -12.50
CA GLY A 390 3.14 -7.51 -13.66
C GLY A 390 3.40 -8.66 -14.63
N LEU A 391 4.63 -9.16 -14.71
CA LEU A 391 5.00 -10.39 -15.44
C LEU A 391 4.82 -11.67 -14.60
N GLY A 392 4.23 -11.59 -13.42
CA GLY A 392 4.02 -12.74 -12.52
C GLY A 392 5.27 -13.20 -11.74
N LYS A 393 6.32 -12.37 -11.69
CA LYS A 393 7.59 -12.69 -11.00
C LYS A 393 7.76 -11.80 -9.77
N SER A 394 7.56 -12.37 -8.57
CA SER A 394 7.60 -11.64 -7.30
C SER A 394 8.69 -12.12 -6.34
N ALA A 395 9.05 -13.42 -6.40
CA ALA A 395 9.95 -14.00 -5.42
C ALA A 395 11.38 -13.44 -5.50
N VAL A 396 11.93 -13.32 -6.71
CA VAL A 396 13.30 -12.77 -6.88
C VAL A 396 13.36 -11.28 -6.56
N PRO A 397 12.44 -10.41 -7.05
CA PRO A 397 12.34 -9.03 -6.60
C PRO A 397 12.29 -8.89 -5.07
N MET A 398 11.47 -9.69 -4.38
CA MET A 398 11.44 -9.68 -2.92
C MET A 398 12.83 -9.94 -2.31
N VAL A 399 13.57 -10.95 -2.79
CA VAL A 399 14.91 -11.27 -2.28
C VAL A 399 15.89 -10.12 -2.55
N ILE A 400 15.87 -9.54 -3.74
CA ILE A 400 16.72 -8.39 -4.10
C ILE A 400 16.45 -7.21 -3.17
N VAL A 401 15.18 -6.90 -2.90
CA VAL A 401 14.79 -5.82 -1.99
C VAL A 401 15.22 -6.12 -0.56
N ILE A 402 15.00 -7.34 -0.07
CA ILE A 402 15.41 -7.72 1.30
C ILE A 402 16.92 -7.54 1.46
N LEU A 403 17.71 -8.03 0.51
CA LEU A 403 19.17 -7.90 0.59
C LEU A 403 19.65 -6.46 0.35
N GLY A 404 19.19 -5.82 -0.72
CA GLY A 404 19.66 -4.50 -1.16
C GLY A 404 19.10 -3.33 -0.34
N SER A 405 17.88 -3.46 0.21
CA SER A 405 17.30 -2.38 1.02
C SER A 405 17.24 -2.71 2.51
N CYS A 406 16.84 -3.91 2.93
CA CYS A 406 16.68 -4.17 4.36
C CYS A 406 17.99 -4.59 5.02
N VAL A 407 18.66 -5.62 4.53
CA VAL A 407 19.93 -6.10 5.10
C VAL A 407 21.01 -5.05 4.95
N PHE A 408 21.13 -4.42 3.77
CA PHE A 408 22.08 -3.34 3.53
C PHE A 408 21.90 -2.18 4.50
N ARG A 409 20.67 -1.77 4.81
CA ARG A 409 20.39 -0.68 5.77
C ARG A 409 20.82 -1.04 7.18
N ILE A 410 20.61 -2.29 7.60
CA ILE A 410 21.07 -2.76 8.90
C ILE A 410 22.61 -2.71 8.95
N ILE A 411 23.31 -3.25 7.94
CA ILE A 411 24.76 -3.19 7.85
C ILE A 411 25.26 -1.73 7.87
N TRP A 412 24.63 -0.85 7.11
CA TRP A 412 24.99 0.56 7.06
C TRP A 412 24.91 1.24 8.44
N VAL A 413 23.85 0.97 9.20
CA VAL A 413 23.67 1.53 10.54
C VAL A 413 24.77 1.08 11.49
N TYR A 414 25.20 -0.18 11.43
CA TYR A 414 26.24 -0.70 12.31
C TYR A 414 27.68 -0.50 11.79
N THR A 415 27.85 -0.01 10.58
CA THR A 415 29.19 0.26 9.99
C THR A 415 29.36 1.75 9.69
N VAL A 416 28.82 2.22 8.57
CA VAL A 416 29.02 3.59 8.08
C VAL A 416 28.45 4.63 9.06
N PHE A 417 27.22 4.43 9.52
CA PHE A 417 26.62 5.36 10.48
C PHE A 417 27.37 5.30 11.85
N ALA A 418 27.73 4.10 12.31
CA ALA A 418 28.51 3.95 13.55
C ALA A 418 29.89 4.66 13.47
N TRP A 419 30.50 4.72 12.27
CA TRP A 419 31.79 5.38 12.06
C TRP A 419 31.65 6.90 12.01
N PHE A 420 30.72 7.44 11.23
CA PHE A 420 30.58 8.88 11.02
C PHE A 420 29.74 9.59 12.10
N GLY A 421 28.77 8.93 12.71
CA GLY A 421 27.90 9.45 13.77
C GLY A 421 27.05 10.67 13.40
N THR A 422 26.86 10.95 12.10
CA THR A 422 26.11 12.14 11.64
C THR A 422 24.73 11.76 11.11
N ILE A 423 23.75 12.67 11.29
CA ILE A 423 22.38 12.45 10.77
C ILE A 423 22.37 12.34 9.23
N THR A 424 23.25 13.06 8.55
CA THR A 424 23.41 13.00 7.10
C THR A 424 23.87 11.61 6.65
N SER A 425 24.86 11.02 7.35
CA SER A 425 25.30 9.65 7.04
C SER A 425 24.19 8.62 7.24
N LEU A 426 23.29 8.86 8.21
CA LEU A 426 22.13 8.00 8.41
C LEU A 426 21.12 8.14 7.26
N TYR A 427 20.81 9.36 6.79
CA TYR A 427 19.84 9.54 5.70
C TYR A 427 20.37 9.11 4.32
N LEU A 428 21.69 9.23 4.08
CA LEU A 428 22.30 8.75 2.83
C LEU A 428 22.09 7.26 2.58
N LEU A 429 21.83 6.46 3.63
CA LEU A 429 21.51 5.05 3.46
C LEU A 429 20.35 4.80 2.50
N TYR A 430 19.37 5.73 2.43
CA TYR A 430 18.24 5.59 1.51
C TYR A 430 18.70 5.70 0.06
N VAL A 431 19.54 6.70 -0.26
CA VAL A 431 20.09 6.90 -1.62
C VAL A 431 20.84 5.66 -2.08
N PHE A 432 21.80 5.19 -1.27
CA PHE A 432 22.63 4.03 -1.64
C PHE A 432 21.83 2.74 -1.72
N SER A 433 20.96 2.46 -0.72
CA SER A 433 20.15 1.24 -0.73
C SER A 433 19.20 1.19 -1.93
N TRP A 434 18.54 2.30 -2.24
CA TRP A 434 17.64 2.36 -3.40
C TRP A 434 18.39 2.27 -4.73
N THR A 435 19.56 2.90 -4.85
CA THR A 435 20.39 2.81 -6.08
C THR A 435 20.87 1.38 -6.34
N ILE A 436 21.42 0.71 -5.33
CA ILE A 436 21.91 -0.66 -5.46
C ILE A 436 20.75 -1.62 -5.78
N THR A 437 19.63 -1.48 -5.05
CA THR A 437 18.46 -2.30 -5.28
C THR A 437 17.86 -2.05 -6.66
N ALA A 438 17.74 -0.79 -7.10
CA ALA A 438 17.24 -0.44 -8.43
C ALA A 438 18.10 -1.05 -9.54
N ALA A 439 19.43 -0.96 -9.42
CA ALA A 439 20.34 -1.56 -10.41
C ALA A 439 20.14 -3.08 -10.52
N ALA A 440 20.07 -3.78 -9.39
CA ALA A 440 19.84 -5.23 -9.38
C ALA A 440 18.45 -5.60 -9.94
N GLU A 441 17.40 -4.85 -9.58
CA GLU A 441 16.04 -5.05 -10.09
C GLU A 441 15.95 -4.82 -11.60
N ILE A 442 16.59 -3.76 -12.13
CA ILE A 442 16.61 -3.48 -13.57
C ILE A 442 17.30 -4.60 -14.34
N ILE A 443 18.46 -5.09 -13.86
CA ILE A 443 19.17 -6.22 -14.48
C ILE A 443 18.27 -7.46 -14.50
N TYR A 444 17.60 -7.75 -13.40
CA TYR A 444 16.67 -8.87 -13.31
C TYR A 444 15.48 -8.69 -14.25
N PHE A 445 14.86 -7.51 -14.26
CA PHE A 445 13.72 -7.21 -15.14
C PHE A 445 14.06 -7.36 -16.62
N ILE A 446 15.21 -6.87 -17.07
CA ILE A 446 15.66 -7.04 -18.46
C ILE A 446 15.73 -8.54 -18.83
N ARG A 447 16.24 -9.37 -17.92
CA ARG A 447 16.33 -10.82 -18.12
C ARG A 447 14.94 -11.45 -18.25
N ILE A 448 14.04 -11.20 -17.29
CA ILE A 448 12.70 -11.80 -17.31
C ILE A 448 11.83 -11.25 -18.46
N TYR A 449 11.99 -9.99 -18.82
CA TYR A 449 11.31 -9.39 -19.97
C TYR A 449 11.71 -10.09 -21.28
N ARG A 450 13.02 -10.36 -21.49
CA ARG A 450 13.50 -11.11 -22.66
C ARG A 450 12.92 -12.52 -22.70
N GLN A 451 12.88 -13.22 -21.57
CA GLN A 451 12.28 -14.55 -21.49
C GLN A 451 10.78 -14.51 -21.80
N ALA A 452 10.04 -13.65 -21.11
CA ALA A 452 8.59 -13.51 -21.30
C ALA A 452 8.22 -13.13 -22.75
N THR A 453 9.02 -12.29 -23.40
CA THR A 453 8.79 -11.92 -24.81
C THR A 453 9.20 -13.00 -25.80
N ALA A 454 10.15 -13.86 -25.47
CA ALA A 454 10.48 -15.05 -26.26
C ALA A 454 9.35 -16.09 -26.20
N ASP A 455 8.85 -16.36 -24.99
CA ASP A 455 7.72 -17.28 -24.76
C ASP A 455 6.46 -16.84 -25.54
N LEU A 456 6.16 -15.52 -25.53
CA LEU A 456 5.06 -14.95 -26.31
C LEU A 456 5.29 -14.96 -27.83
N ALA A 457 6.51 -15.20 -28.31
CA ALA A 457 6.81 -15.33 -29.72
C ALA A 457 6.69 -16.77 -30.21
N ALA A 458 6.81 -17.72 -29.28
CA ALA A 458 6.72 -19.14 -29.53
C ALA A 458 5.28 -19.69 -29.40
N ALA A 459 4.40 -18.97 -28.71
CA ALA A 459 2.96 -19.28 -28.56
C ALA A 459 2.13 -18.67 -29.69
#